data_4076640675c6a8519fa41e8ecfec4aae
#
_entry.id   4076640675c6a8519fa41e8ecfec4aae
#
_cell.length_a   1.000
_cell.length_b   1.000
_cell.length_c   1.000
_cell.angle_alpha   90.00
_cell.angle_beta   90.00
_cell.angle_gamma   90.00
#
_symmetry.space_group_name_H-M   'P 1'
#
loop_
_entity.id
_entity.type
_entity.pdbx_description
1 polymer ?
#
loop_
_entity_poly.entity_id
_entity_poly.type
_entity_poly.pdbx_seq_one_letter_code
_entity_poly.pdbx_strand_id
1 'polypeptide(L)'
;MNPLQYLGQLSSLLRVPLMVMLLMAVASIVLSERVLTRLSQNQETYLTALASSYLDGIAASVSPSVVHQDSWEIFDILTRMKPQKATIYAQETVVTDAKNIVLASDIPDVHPTLGQMDPKFGMEFEEEMRLDTVSQLAFAARSIRHNEEIIGKVYVVFDASSLLKERREVLQTLILTNIGLAVLLAAIGFFVVRRMVLPMQILERHLLKAASGGLEFISDVEYPKANREAKRIFGAFNQLVGAEKEREGLVDRLTKEERLASLGRIASSMAHEINNPLGGLLNAAD
;
A
#
# COMPACT_ATOMS: atom_id res chain seq x y z
N MET A 1 9.40 8.55 20.57
CA MET A 1 7.95 8.60 20.89
C MET A 1 7.27 7.51 20.07
N ASN A 2 6.62 6.57 20.74
CA ASN A 2 6.09 5.33 20.13
C ASN A 2 4.80 5.65 19.34
N PRO A 3 4.73 5.41 18.03
CA PRO A 3 3.54 5.70 17.22
C PRO A 3 2.28 4.93 17.69
N LEU A 4 2.46 3.83 18.42
CA LEU A 4 1.36 3.03 18.98
C LEU A 4 0.61 3.72 20.12
N GLN A 5 1.20 4.72 20.80
CA GLN A 5 0.52 5.46 21.88
C GLN A 5 -0.50 6.46 21.33
N TYR A 6 -0.30 6.99 20.10
CA TYR A 6 -1.28 7.86 19.45
C TYR A 6 -2.54 7.12 18.99
N LEU A 7 -2.41 5.85 18.61
CA LEU A 7 -3.55 5.00 18.27
C LEU A 7 -4.45 4.72 19.49
N GLY A 8 -3.90 4.79 20.70
CA GLY A 8 -4.65 4.61 21.94
C GLY A 8 -5.63 5.75 22.30
N GLN A 9 -5.38 6.96 21.80
CA GLN A 9 -6.21 8.15 22.06
C GLN A 9 -7.29 8.38 20.98
N LEU A 10 -7.19 7.70 19.81
CA LEU A 10 -8.24 7.74 18.79
C LEU A 10 -9.46 6.96 19.26
N SER A 11 -10.66 7.55 19.08
CA SER A 11 -11.91 6.84 19.36
C SER A 11 -11.92 5.49 18.65
N SER A 12 -12.47 4.46 19.30
CA SER A 12 -12.50 3.07 18.76
C SER A 12 -13.09 2.99 17.36
N LEU A 13 -13.94 3.94 16.98
CA LEU A 13 -14.56 4.08 15.66
C LEU A 13 -13.58 4.51 14.54
N LEU A 14 -12.52 5.26 14.87
CA LEU A 14 -11.48 5.64 13.91
C LEU A 14 -10.39 4.58 13.76
N ARG A 15 -10.19 3.74 14.77
CA ARG A 15 -9.16 2.70 14.76
C ARG A 15 -9.40 1.67 13.66
N VAL A 16 -10.66 1.26 13.46
CA VAL A 16 -11.00 0.21 12.48
C VAL A 16 -10.69 0.63 11.03
N PRO A 17 -11.16 1.79 10.51
CA PRO A 17 -10.79 2.24 9.16
C PRO A 17 -9.29 2.43 8.98
N LEU A 18 -8.60 2.96 9.99
CA LEU A 18 -7.16 3.21 9.93
C LEU A 18 -6.36 1.90 9.94
N MET A 19 -6.81 0.90 10.70
CA MET A 19 -6.21 -0.44 10.72
C MET A 19 -6.39 -1.17 9.38
N VAL A 20 -7.57 -1.05 8.76
CA VAL A 20 -7.83 -1.60 7.43
C VAL A 20 -6.95 -0.93 6.37
N MET A 21 -6.83 0.41 6.39
CA MET A 21 -5.93 1.12 5.47
C MET A 21 -4.47 0.70 5.65
N LEU A 22 -4.00 0.57 6.89
CA LEU A 22 -2.64 0.11 7.17
C LEU A 22 -2.40 -1.31 6.65
N LEU A 23 -3.34 -2.22 6.90
CA LEU A 23 -3.25 -3.61 6.44
C LEU A 23 -3.23 -3.71 4.92
N MET A 24 -4.07 -2.93 4.23
CA MET A 24 -4.08 -2.86 2.77
C MET A 24 -2.79 -2.27 2.21
N ALA A 25 -2.23 -1.24 2.85
CA ALA A 25 -0.94 -0.67 2.44
C ALA A 25 0.20 -1.69 2.57
N VAL A 26 0.26 -2.42 3.69
CA VAL A 26 1.25 -3.48 3.89
C VAL A 26 1.08 -4.59 2.86
N ALA A 27 -0.14 -5.06 2.62
CA ALA A 27 -0.43 -6.08 1.61
C ALA A 27 0.00 -5.64 0.21
N SER A 28 -0.25 -4.36 -0.16
CA SER A 28 0.14 -3.79 -1.44
C SER A 28 1.66 -3.75 -1.62
N ILE A 29 2.40 -3.35 -0.59
CA ILE A 29 3.88 -3.33 -0.61
C ILE A 29 4.42 -4.74 -0.78
N VAL A 30 3.94 -5.71 0.00
CA VAL A 30 4.38 -7.11 -0.07
C VAL A 30 4.08 -7.71 -1.46
N LEU A 31 2.90 -7.40 -2.03
CA LEU A 31 2.54 -7.87 -3.35
C LEU A 31 3.45 -7.28 -4.43
N SER A 32 3.74 -5.98 -4.35
CA SER A 32 4.65 -5.30 -5.29
C SER A 32 6.06 -5.88 -5.23
N GLU A 33 6.58 -6.14 -4.03
CA GLU A 33 7.89 -6.78 -3.84
C GLU A 33 7.91 -8.18 -4.49
N ARG A 34 6.86 -8.97 -4.29
CA ARG A 34 6.74 -10.31 -4.93
C ARG A 34 6.71 -10.24 -6.44
N VAL A 35 5.98 -9.29 -7.02
CA VAL A 35 5.93 -9.09 -8.48
C VAL A 35 7.30 -8.73 -9.03
N LEU A 36 8.00 -7.78 -8.38
CA LEU A 36 9.34 -7.36 -8.82
C LEU A 36 10.37 -8.48 -8.72
N THR A 37 10.37 -9.22 -7.62
CA THR A 37 11.28 -10.36 -7.44
C THR A 37 11.04 -11.44 -8.51
N ARG A 38 9.78 -11.77 -8.77
CA ARG A 38 9.41 -12.72 -9.83
C ARG A 38 9.81 -12.23 -11.22
N LEU A 39 9.59 -10.96 -11.52
CA LEU A 39 9.99 -10.36 -12.78
C LEU A 39 11.50 -10.45 -12.97
N SER A 40 12.28 -10.08 -11.96
CA SER A 40 13.74 -10.14 -11.99
C SER A 40 14.25 -11.56 -12.23
N GLN A 41 13.71 -12.54 -11.51
CA GLN A 41 14.08 -13.96 -11.67
C GLN A 41 13.73 -14.49 -13.07
N ASN A 42 12.53 -14.17 -13.57
CA ASN A 42 12.12 -14.60 -14.90
C ASN A 42 13.01 -13.98 -16.00
N GLN A 43 13.36 -12.70 -15.87
CA GLN A 43 14.23 -12.01 -16.82
C GLN A 43 15.63 -12.61 -16.82
N GLU A 44 16.20 -12.89 -15.65
CA GLU A 44 17.51 -13.53 -15.51
C GLU A 44 17.52 -14.94 -16.10
N THR A 45 16.52 -15.77 -15.80
CA THR A 45 16.36 -17.10 -16.37
C THR A 45 16.22 -17.05 -17.88
N TYR A 46 15.42 -16.12 -18.39
CA TYR A 46 15.22 -15.94 -19.84
C TYR A 46 16.52 -15.51 -20.54
N LEU A 47 17.24 -14.54 -19.96
CA LEU A 47 18.54 -14.10 -20.48
C LEU A 47 19.55 -15.24 -20.50
N THR A 48 19.66 -16.00 -19.40
CA THR A 48 20.59 -17.13 -19.31
C THR A 48 20.27 -18.20 -20.34
N ALA A 49 18.99 -18.54 -20.50
CA ALA A 49 18.57 -19.53 -21.51
C ALA A 49 18.87 -19.06 -22.95
N LEU A 50 18.60 -17.79 -23.24
CA LEU A 50 18.87 -17.20 -24.55
C LEU A 50 20.38 -17.13 -24.83
N ALA A 51 21.16 -16.67 -23.87
CA ALA A 51 22.61 -16.62 -23.97
C ALA A 51 23.22 -18.01 -24.17
N SER A 52 22.78 -19.01 -23.38
CA SER A 52 23.23 -20.40 -23.56
C SER A 52 22.91 -20.94 -24.94
N SER A 53 21.66 -20.77 -25.41
CA SER A 53 21.27 -21.26 -26.73
C SER A 53 22.08 -20.59 -27.86
N TYR A 54 22.31 -19.29 -27.75
CA TYR A 54 23.10 -18.54 -28.73
C TYR A 54 24.57 -18.97 -28.73
N LEU A 55 25.17 -19.06 -27.53
CA LEU A 55 26.55 -19.49 -27.34
C LEU A 55 26.79 -20.94 -27.82
N ASP A 56 25.85 -21.85 -27.50
CA ASP A 56 25.92 -23.25 -27.96
C ASP A 56 25.85 -23.35 -29.48
N GLY A 57 24.97 -22.55 -30.09
CA GLY A 57 24.85 -22.47 -31.56
C GLY A 57 26.13 -21.97 -32.21
N ILE A 58 26.72 -20.88 -31.67
CA ILE A 58 28.00 -20.36 -32.18
C ILE A 58 29.12 -21.38 -31.96
N ALA A 59 29.30 -21.88 -30.73
CA ALA A 59 30.36 -22.80 -30.37
C ALA A 59 30.35 -24.06 -31.29
N ALA A 60 29.16 -24.61 -31.54
CA ALA A 60 29.01 -25.75 -32.46
C ALA A 60 29.40 -25.39 -33.91
N SER A 61 28.96 -24.18 -34.35
CA SER A 61 29.21 -23.75 -35.73
C SER A 61 30.66 -23.40 -36.01
N VAL A 62 31.36 -22.76 -35.04
CA VAL A 62 32.76 -22.33 -35.22
C VAL A 62 33.78 -23.41 -34.84
N SER A 63 33.39 -24.48 -34.12
CA SER A 63 34.31 -25.51 -33.64
C SER A 63 35.23 -26.10 -34.73
N PRO A 64 34.75 -26.45 -35.96
CA PRO A 64 35.64 -26.95 -37.02
C PRO A 64 36.67 -25.90 -37.44
N SER A 65 36.26 -24.65 -37.57
CA SER A 65 37.14 -23.56 -38.05
C SER A 65 38.15 -23.13 -36.98
N VAL A 66 37.81 -23.27 -35.68
CA VAL A 66 38.75 -23.04 -34.56
C VAL A 66 39.86 -24.07 -34.54
N VAL A 67 39.57 -25.37 -34.85
CA VAL A 67 40.58 -26.43 -34.97
C VAL A 67 41.61 -26.09 -36.05
N HIS A 68 41.14 -25.54 -37.17
CA HIS A 68 41.99 -25.17 -38.30
C HIS A 68 42.58 -23.74 -38.20
N GLN A 69 42.21 -22.98 -37.14
CA GLN A 69 42.54 -21.58 -36.95
C GLN A 69 42.16 -20.69 -38.15
N ASP A 70 41.07 -21.01 -38.85
CA ASP A 70 40.55 -20.23 -39.97
C ASP A 70 39.74 -19.03 -39.46
N SER A 71 40.46 -17.93 -39.22
CA SER A 71 39.88 -16.70 -38.74
C SER A 71 38.84 -16.08 -39.68
N TRP A 72 38.98 -16.28 -41.00
CA TRP A 72 38.04 -15.74 -41.96
C TRP A 72 36.71 -16.47 -41.95
N GLU A 73 36.73 -17.80 -41.89
CA GLU A 73 35.50 -18.61 -41.81
C GLU A 73 34.77 -18.34 -40.47
N ILE A 74 35.52 -18.21 -39.35
CA ILE A 74 34.93 -17.83 -38.05
C ILE A 74 34.22 -16.48 -38.17
N PHE A 75 34.87 -15.46 -38.75
CA PHE A 75 34.28 -14.12 -38.93
C PHE A 75 32.99 -14.17 -39.78
N ASP A 76 32.98 -14.95 -40.87
CA ASP A 76 31.83 -15.07 -41.74
C ASP A 76 30.66 -15.73 -41.01
N ILE A 77 30.91 -16.80 -40.21
CA ILE A 77 29.90 -17.44 -39.36
C ILE A 77 29.34 -16.44 -38.36
N LEU A 78 30.17 -15.68 -37.61
CA LEU A 78 29.72 -14.69 -36.64
C LEU A 78 28.85 -13.61 -37.27
N THR A 79 29.23 -13.15 -38.47
CA THR A 79 28.46 -12.12 -39.18
C THR A 79 27.09 -12.62 -39.64
N ARG A 80 26.99 -13.87 -40.10
CA ARG A 80 25.73 -14.47 -40.52
C ARG A 80 24.80 -14.83 -39.35
N MET A 81 25.36 -15.23 -38.21
CA MET A 81 24.59 -15.61 -37.02
C MET A 81 24.12 -14.41 -36.19
N LYS A 82 24.54 -13.20 -36.52
CA LYS A 82 24.13 -11.97 -35.80
C LYS A 82 22.62 -11.73 -35.96
N PRO A 83 21.82 -11.78 -34.87
CA PRO A 83 20.37 -11.61 -34.96
C PRO A 83 20.03 -10.18 -35.33
N GLN A 84 19.33 -9.97 -36.45
CA GLN A 84 19.01 -8.63 -36.98
C GLN A 84 17.82 -7.95 -36.30
N LYS A 85 16.98 -8.68 -35.56
CA LYS A 85 15.71 -8.15 -34.96
C LYS A 85 15.34 -8.85 -33.65
N ALA A 86 16.27 -8.99 -32.71
CA ALA A 86 15.91 -9.52 -31.41
C ALA A 86 15.73 -8.37 -30.38
N THR A 87 14.84 -8.54 -29.42
CA THR A 87 14.65 -7.63 -28.29
C THR A 87 15.94 -7.52 -27.45
N ILE A 88 16.72 -8.60 -27.47
CA ILE A 88 18.06 -8.71 -26.89
C ILE A 88 18.97 -9.15 -28.03
N TYR A 89 19.96 -8.34 -28.37
CA TYR A 89 20.87 -8.67 -29.44
C TYR A 89 22.32 -8.73 -28.94
N ALA A 90 23.08 -9.63 -29.52
CA ALA A 90 24.53 -9.70 -29.31
C ALA A 90 25.16 -8.42 -29.89
N GLN A 91 25.70 -7.59 -29.02
CA GLN A 91 26.40 -6.37 -29.41
C GLN A 91 27.80 -6.70 -29.91
N GLU A 92 28.48 -7.60 -29.21
CA GLU A 92 29.84 -8.03 -29.52
C GLU A 92 29.95 -9.54 -29.35
N THR A 93 30.57 -10.21 -30.28
CA THR A 93 30.87 -11.64 -30.22
C THR A 93 32.34 -11.85 -30.59
N VAL A 94 33.09 -12.51 -29.72
CA VAL A 94 34.52 -12.75 -29.87
C VAL A 94 34.81 -14.24 -29.69
N VAL A 95 35.57 -14.83 -30.59
CA VAL A 95 36.07 -16.20 -30.50
C VAL A 95 37.57 -16.16 -30.26
N THR A 96 38.03 -16.91 -29.27
CA THR A 96 39.44 -17.03 -28.90
C THR A 96 39.93 -18.47 -29.00
N ASP A 97 41.24 -18.64 -29.04
CA ASP A 97 41.89 -19.94 -28.84
C ASP A 97 41.95 -20.32 -27.33
N ALA A 98 42.54 -21.46 -27.04
CA ALA A 98 42.74 -21.95 -25.66
C ALA A 98 43.64 -21.02 -24.80
N LYS A 99 44.43 -20.12 -25.40
CA LYS A 99 45.31 -19.16 -24.75
C LYS A 99 44.69 -17.77 -24.62
N ASN A 100 43.39 -17.65 -24.91
CA ASN A 100 42.66 -16.38 -24.96
C ASN A 100 43.18 -15.37 -26.00
N ILE A 101 43.77 -15.85 -27.10
CA ILE A 101 44.14 -15.03 -28.25
C ILE A 101 42.92 -14.95 -29.17
N VAL A 102 42.56 -13.76 -29.61
CA VAL A 102 41.38 -13.52 -30.47
C VAL A 102 41.66 -14.15 -31.86
N LEU A 103 40.80 -15.10 -32.23
CA LEU A 103 40.80 -15.70 -33.58
C LEU A 103 39.96 -14.87 -34.53
N ALA A 104 38.77 -14.48 -34.12
CA ALA A 104 37.88 -13.57 -34.85
C ALA A 104 36.90 -12.86 -33.93
N SER A 105 36.41 -11.70 -34.38
CA SER A 105 35.35 -10.93 -33.72
C SER A 105 34.41 -10.37 -34.79
N ASP A 106 33.15 -10.19 -34.45
CA ASP A 106 32.18 -9.47 -35.28
C ASP A 106 32.42 -7.94 -35.34
N ILE A 107 33.33 -7.43 -34.49
CA ILE A 107 33.82 -6.04 -34.48
C ILE A 107 35.36 -6.04 -34.45
N PRO A 108 36.03 -6.30 -35.60
CA PRO A 108 37.50 -6.42 -35.66
C PRO A 108 38.25 -5.14 -35.26
N ASP A 109 37.61 -3.98 -35.40
CA ASP A 109 38.19 -2.70 -34.99
C ASP A 109 38.39 -2.57 -33.49
N VAL A 110 37.52 -3.24 -32.67
CA VAL A 110 37.58 -3.25 -31.21
C VAL A 110 38.43 -4.46 -30.74
N HIS A 111 38.27 -5.60 -31.37
CA HIS A 111 38.93 -6.86 -31.04
C HIS A 111 39.72 -7.37 -32.25
N PRO A 112 40.95 -6.87 -32.47
CA PRO A 112 41.74 -7.29 -33.62
C PRO A 112 42.16 -8.73 -33.51
N THR A 113 42.19 -9.41 -34.66
CA THR A 113 42.69 -10.79 -34.77
C THR A 113 44.12 -10.90 -34.28
N LEU A 114 44.46 -11.97 -33.57
CA LEU A 114 45.72 -12.21 -32.88
C LEU A 114 45.99 -11.24 -31.67
N GLY A 115 45.03 -10.38 -31.33
CA GLY A 115 45.08 -9.59 -30.12
C GLY A 115 44.83 -10.46 -28.88
N GLN A 116 45.26 -9.99 -27.73
CA GLN A 116 44.95 -10.61 -26.46
C GLN A 116 43.55 -10.15 -26.01
N MET A 117 42.73 -11.08 -25.53
CA MET A 117 41.38 -10.75 -25.05
C MET A 117 41.44 -9.72 -23.92
N ASP A 118 40.60 -8.70 -23.96
CA ASP A 118 40.52 -7.66 -22.93
C ASP A 118 40.18 -8.29 -21.57
N PRO A 119 40.90 -7.98 -20.49
CA PRO A 119 40.62 -8.43 -19.14
C PRO A 119 39.21 -8.08 -18.62
N LYS A 120 38.54 -7.10 -19.25
CA LYS A 120 37.13 -6.75 -18.92
C LYS A 120 36.17 -7.93 -19.12
N PHE A 121 36.49 -8.83 -20.05
CA PHE A 121 35.74 -10.07 -20.27
C PHE A 121 36.07 -11.14 -19.23
N GLY A 122 36.84 -10.80 -18.20
CA GLY A 122 37.17 -11.54 -16.99
C GLY A 122 37.31 -13.05 -17.15
N MET A 123 38.47 -13.59 -16.84
CA MET A 123 38.78 -15.03 -16.93
C MET A 123 37.89 -15.94 -16.05
N GLU A 124 37.00 -15.37 -15.25
CA GLU A 124 36.14 -16.10 -14.27
C GLU A 124 34.76 -16.48 -14.82
N PHE A 125 34.44 -16.14 -16.07
CA PHE A 125 33.11 -16.47 -16.64
C PHE A 125 33.14 -17.88 -17.30
N GLU A 126 33.45 -18.90 -16.56
CA GLU A 126 33.17 -20.27 -17.01
C GLU A 126 31.68 -20.55 -16.77
N GLU A 127 30.89 -20.49 -17.85
CA GLU A 127 29.50 -20.91 -17.95
C GLU A 127 28.43 -20.05 -17.23
N GLU A 128 28.77 -18.97 -16.54
CA GLU A 128 27.80 -18.08 -15.90
C GLU A 128 27.64 -16.74 -16.66
N MET A 129 26.39 -16.30 -16.81
CA MET A 129 26.08 -14.98 -17.36
C MET A 129 26.16 -13.93 -16.23
N ARG A 130 26.84 -12.83 -16.49
CA ARG A 130 26.89 -11.69 -15.59
C ARG A 130 26.19 -10.48 -16.19
N LEU A 131 25.16 -10.01 -15.49
CA LEU A 131 24.46 -8.77 -15.84
C LEU A 131 25.10 -7.57 -15.08
N ASP A 132 25.66 -6.64 -15.83
CA ASP A 132 26.05 -5.35 -15.27
C ASP A 132 24.94 -4.33 -15.47
N THR A 133 24.32 -3.95 -14.36
CA THR A 133 23.22 -2.99 -14.36
C THR A 133 23.67 -1.54 -14.63
N VAL A 134 24.95 -1.23 -14.44
CA VAL A 134 25.50 0.11 -14.66
C VAL A 134 25.74 0.36 -16.13
N SER A 135 26.44 -0.57 -16.80
CA SER A 135 26.68 -0.51 -18.24
C SER A 135 25.49 -0.95 -19.08
N GLN A 136 24.47 -1.58 -18.46
CA GLN A 136 23.31 -2.19 -19.11
C GLN A 136 23.70 -3.32 -20.10
N LEU A 137 24.81 -4.00 -19.82
CA LEU A 137 25.36 -5.08 -20.63
C LEU A 137 25.30 -6.39 -19.86
N ALA A 138 25.07 -7.48 -20.60
CA ALA A 138 25.18 -8.83 -20.06
C ALA A 138 26.34 -9.56 -20.75
N PHE A 139 27.25 -10.08 -19.94
CA PHE A 139 28.42 -10.81 -20.40
C PHE A 139 28.20 -12.30 -20.25
N ALA A 140 28.51 -13.09 -21.27
CA ALA A 140 28.45 -14.52 -21.22
C ALA A 140 29.60 -15.15 -22.00
N ALA A 141 30.06 -16.30 -21.55
CA ALA A 141 31.12 -17.03 -22.19
C ALA A 141 30.79 -18.53 -22.27
N ARG A 142 31.32 -19.23 -23.30
CA ARG A 142 31.19 -20.67 -23.48
C ARG A 142 32.48 -21.24 -23.99
N SER A 143 32.94 -22.34 -23.39
CA SER A 143 34.10 -23.11 -23.89
C SER A 143 33.73 -23.88 -25.15
N ILE A 144 34.57 -23.76 -26.17
CA ILE A 144 34.49 -24.59 -27.41
C ILE A 144 35.26 -25.85 -27.14
N ARG A 145 34.57 -27.00 -27.25
CA ARG A 145 35.19 -28.31 -27.04
C ARG A 145 35.27 -29.10 -28.33
N HIS A 146 36.40 -29.81 -28.53
CA HIS A 146 36.58 -30.76 -29.57
C HIS A 146 37.24 -32.01 -28.99
N ASN A 147 36.62 -33.20 -29.16
CA ASN A 147 37.09 -34.45 -28.55
C ASN A 147 37.38 -34.35 -27.05
N GLU A 148 36.47 -33.66 -26.27
CA GLU A 148 36.57 -33.39 -24.84
C GLU A 148 37.66 -32.39 -24.43
N GLU A 149 38.51 -31.93 -25.33
CA GLU A 149 39.49 -30.88 -25.07
C GLU A 149 38.93 -29.51 -25.35
N ILE A 150 39.28 -28.51 -24.51
CA ILE A 150 38.91 -27.08 -24.72
C ILE A 150 39.89 -26.52 -25.73
N ILE A 151 39.38 -26.21 -26.95
CA ILE A 151 40.15 -25.65 -28.04
C ILE A 151 40.05 -24.12 -28.14
N GLY A 152 39.08 -23.52 -27.45
CA GLY A 152 38.86 -22.09 -27.47
C GLY A 152 37.65 -21.69 -26.62
N LYS A 153 37.32 -20.40 -26.67
CA LYS A 153 36.15 -19.84 -25.97
C LYS A 153 35.41 -18.87 -26.88
N VAL A 154 34.08 -18.82 -26.72
CA VAL A 154 33.23 -17.77 -27.30
C VAL A 154 32.81 -16.82 -26.17
N TYR A 155 32.99 -15.55 -26.39
CA TYR A 155 32.53 -14.48 -25.53
C TYR A 155 31.47 -13.67 -26.25
N VAL A 156 30.38 -13.32 -25.53
CA VAL A 156 29.30 -12.52 -26.10
C VAL A 156 28.90 -11.45 -25.10
N VAL A 157 28.68 -10.25 -25.61
CA VAL A 157 28.11 -9.12 -24.89
C VAL A 157 26.72 -8.87 -25.45
N PHE A 158 25.70 -8.97 -24.60
CA PHE A 158 24.33 -8.67 -24.95
C PHE A 158 23.94 -7.29 -24.45
N ASP A 159 23.17 -6.55 -25.24
CA ASP A 159 22.50 -5.34 -24.80
C ASP A 159 21.27 -5.73 -23.95
N ALA A 160 21.33 -5.42 -22.66
CA ALA A 160 20.26 -5.65 -21.69
C ALA A 160 19.42 -4.38 -21.40
N SER A 161 19.66 -3.30 -22.13
CA SER A 161 19.00 -2.00 -21.91
C SER A 161 17.48 -2.09 -22.00
N SER A 162 16.96 -2.88 -22.95
CA SER A 162 15.53 -3.11 -23.15
C SER A 162 14.87 -3.76 -21.92
N LEU A 163 15.53 -4.75 -21.30
CA LEU A 163 15.03 -5.44 -20.11
C LEU A 163 15.03 -4.53 -18.88
N LEU A 164 16.10 -3.75 -18.72
CA LEU A 164 16.20 -2.81 -17.62
C LEU A 164 15.19 -1.66 -17.77
N LYS A 165 14.88 -1.26 -19.00
CA LYS A 165 13.82 -0.29 -19.30
C LYS A 165 12.44 -0.85 -18.94
N GLU A 166 12.13 -2.08 -19.36
CA GLU A 166 10.88 -2.76 -19.00
C GLU A 166 10.72 -2.87 -17.48
N ARG A 167 11.77 -3.26 -16.75
CA ARG A 167 11.77 -3.30 -15.29
C ARG A 167 11.45 -1.93 -14.67
N ARG A 168 12.02 -0.85 -15.23
CA ARG A 168 11.75 0.53 -14.77
C ARG A 168 10.30 0.94 -15.04
N GLU A 169 9.74 0.59 -16.19
CA GLU A 169 8.34 0.87 -16.53
C GLU A 169 7.38 0.12 -15.59
N VAL A 170 7.66 -1.15 -15.29
CA VAL A 170 6.89 -1.92 -14.30
C VAL A 170 6.98 -1.28 -12.92
N LEU A 171 8.19 -0.88 -12.48
CA LEU A 171 8.39 -0.17 -11.20
C LEU A 171 7.57 1.12 -11.13
N GLN A 172 7.62 1.94 -12.17
CA GLN A 172 6.85 3.19 -12.23
C GLN A 172 5.35 2.93 -12.16
N THR A 173 4.87 1.92 -12.90
CA THR A 173 3.46 1.51 -12.89
C THR A 173 3.03 1.04 -11.50
N LEU A 174 3.83 0.21 -10.83
CA LEU A 174 3.54 -0.26 -9.47
C LEU A 174 3.51 0.89 -8.46
N ILE A 175 4.47 1.82 -8.51
CA ILE A 175 4.51 2.99 -7.64
C ILE A 175 3.27 3.86 -7.86
N LEU A 176 2.93 4.16 -9.12
CA LEU A 176 1.78 4.99 -9.46
C LEU A 176 0.46 4.34 -9.01
N THR A 177 0.32 3.03 -9.24
CA THR A 177 -0.86 2.25 -8.81
C THR A 177 -0.98 2.24 -7.28
N ASN A 178 0.11 2.05 -6.54
CA ASN A 178 0.11 2.06 -5.08
C ASN A 178 -0.23 3.45 -4.53
N ILE A 179 0.29 4.53 -5.11
CA ILE A 179 -0.08 5.91 -4.75
C ILE A 179 -1.57 6.15 -5.02
N GLY A 180 -2.06 5.77 -6.20
CA GLY A 180 -3.47 5.86 -6.55
C GLY A 180 -4.38 5.12 -5.57
N LEU A 181 -4.01 3.89 -5.22
CA LEU A 181 -4.73 3.09 -4.23
C LEU A 181 -4.71 3.73 -2.84
N ALA A 182 -3.57 4.25 -2.41
CA ALA A 182 -3.45 4.94 -1.12
C ALA A 182 -4.35 6.19 -1.05
N VAL A 183 -4.37 7.00 -2.11
CA VAL A 183 -5.23 8.18 -2.21
C VAL A 183 -6.71 7.78 -2.20
N LEU A 184 -7.08 6.73 -2.95
CA LEU A 184 -8.44 6.20 -2.97
C LEU A 184 -8.89 5.74 -1.58
N LEU A 185 -8.06 4.96 -0.89
CA LEU A 185 -8.34 4.47 0.46
C LEU A 185 -8.44 5.61 1.47
N ALA A 186 -7.57 6.61 1.36
CA ALA A 186 -7.64 7.81 2.19
C ALA A 186 -8.95 8.59 1.96
N ALA A 187 -9.37 8.75 0.71
CA ALA A 187 -10.64 9.40 0.37
C ALA A 187 -11.85 8.62 0.91
N ILE A 188 -11.87 7.30 0.76
CA ILE A 188 -12.92 6.43 1.32
C ILE A 188 -12.93 6.54 2.85
N GLY A 189 -11.78 6.43 3.50
CA GLY A 189 -11.65 6.56 4.96
C GLY A 189 -12.15 7.92 5.46
N PHE A 190 -11.76 9.01 4.80
CA PHE A 190 -12.26 10.36 5.10
C PHE A 190 -13.78 10.45 4.96
N PHE A 191 -14.34 9.88 3.89
CA PHE A 191 -15.78 9.88 3.67
C PHE A 191 -16.53 9.09 4.73
N VAL A 192 -16.03 7.89 5.10
CA VAL A 192 -16.60 7.04 6.15
C VAL A 192 -16.57 7.76 7.51
N VAL A 193 -15.43 8.33 7.88
CA VAL A 193 -15.29 9.09 9.14
C VAL A 193 -16.28 10.25 9.18
N ARG A 194 -16.33 11.04 8.13
CA ARG A 194 -17.23 12.21 8.05
C ARG A 194 -18.71 11.83 8.06
N ARG A 195 -19.08 10.73 7.45
CA ARG A 195 -20.48 10.34 7.27
C ARG A 195 -21.01 9.45 8.38
N MET A 196 -20.18 8.62 8.99
CA MET A 196 -20.62 7.63 10.00
C MET A 196 -20.10 7.94 11.39
N VAL A 197 -18.83 8.31 11.52
CA VAL A 197 -18.17 8.44 12.83
C VAL A 197 -18.52 9.76 13.52
N LEU A 198 -18.43 10.87 12.81
CA LEU A 198 -18.72 12.19 13.40
C LEU A 198 -20.13 12.30 13.97
N PRO A 199 -21.20 11.89 13.30
CA PRO A 199 -22.56 11.94 13.88
C PRO A 199 -22.70 11.10 15.15
N MET A 200 -22.06 9.93 15.20
CA MET A 200 -22.08 9.07 16.39
C MET A 200 -21.37 9.71 17.58
N GLN A 201 -20.26 10.41 17.36
CA GLN A 201 -19.57 11.13 18.43
C GLN A 201 -20.38 12.31 18.98
N ILE A 202 -21.13 13.00 18.11
CA ILE A 202 -22.05 14.07 18.54
C ILE A 202 -23.15 13.48 19.44
N LEU A 203 -23.78 12.39 19.00
CA LEU A 203 -24.80 11.71 19.78
C LEU A 203 -24.27 11.20 21.13
N GLU A 204 -23.10 10.54 21.14
CA GLU A 204 -22.44 10.06 22.37
C GLU A 204 -22.24 11.19 23.39
N ARG A 205 -21.75 12.35 22.93
CA ARG A 205 -21.51 13.52 23.78
C ARG A 205 -22.80 14.02 24.40
N HIS A 206 -23.90 14.12 23.62
CA HIS A 206 -25.18 14.57 24.12
C HIS A 206 -25.85 13.56 25.06
N LEU A 207 -25.68 12.26 24.81
CA LEU A 207 -26.12 11.20 25.71
C LEU A 207 -25.40 11.25 27.05
N LEU A 208 -24.07 11.45 27.05
CA LEU A 208 -23.29 11.57 28.28
C LEU A 208 -23.70 12.82 29.09
N LYS A 209 -23.96 13.96 28.41
CA LYS A 209 -24.50 15.16 29.05
C LYS A 209 -25.90 14.90 29.64
N ALA A 210 -26.79 14.24 28.91
CA ALA A 210 -28.12 13.91 29.39
C ALA A 210 -28.07 13.00 30.63
N ALA A 211 -27.16 12.01 30.66
CA ALA A 211 -26.95 11.14 31.82
C ALA A 211 -26.45 11.89 33.07
N SER A 212 -25.77 13.03 32.90
CA SER A 212 -25.33 13.92 34.01
C SER A 212 -26.35 14.98 34.38
N GLY A 213 -27.58 14.93 33.85
CA GLY A 213 -28.65 15.89 34.14
C GLY A 213 -28.75 17.12 33.25
N GLY A 214 -27.86 17.20 32.21
CA GLY A 214 -27.85 18.29 31.24
C GLY A 214 -28.63 17.92 29.96
N LEU A 215 -29.96 18.03 30.00
CA LEU A 215 -30.82 17.75 28.83
C LEU A 215 -30.76 18.92 27.83
N GLU A 216 -29.93 18.78 26.79
CA GLU A 216 -29.78 19.75 25.70
C GLU A 216 -30.21 19.14 24.36
N PHE A 217 -30.94 19.93 23.56
CA PHE A 217 -31.24 19.55 22.18
C PHE A 217 -29.98 19.58 21.31
N ILE A 218 -29.84 18.61 20.43
CA ILE A 218 -28.82 18.65 19.38
C ILE A 218 -29.25 19.71 18.36
N SER A 219 -28.41 20.75 18.16
CA SER A 219 -28.68 21.85 17.25
C SER A 219 -28.62 21.42 15.79
N ASP A 220 -29.45 22.00 14.92
CA ASP A 220 -29.42 21.79 13.48
C ASP A 220 -28.05 22.16 12.84
N VAL A 221 -27.28 23.06 13.47
CA VAL A 221 -25.94 23.46 13.03
C VAL A 221 -24.91 22.30 13.19
N GLU A 222 -25.13 21.44 14.16
CA GLU A 222 -24.29 20.24 14.39
C GLU A 222 -24.61 19.09 13.43
N TYR A 223 -25.72 19.18 12.67
CA TYR A 223 -26.11 18.16 11.73
C TYR A 223 -25.25 18.19 10.46
N PRO A 224 -24.59 17.08 10.10
CA PRO A 224 -23.98 16.95 8.78
C PRO A 224 -25.07 17.06 7.70
N LYS A 225 -25.05 18.11 6.88
CA LYS A 225 -26.07 18.44 5.87
C LYS A 225 -26.46 17.31 4.90
N ALA A 226 -25.67 16.24 4.82
CA ALA A 226 -25.86 15.17 3.82
C ALA A 226 -26.32 13.83 4.39
N ASN A 227 -26.38 13.61 5.72
CA ASN A 227 -26.64 12.29 6.29
C ASN A 227 -28.08 12.17 6.80
N ARG A 228 -28.95 11.51 6.00
CA ARG A 228 -30.37 11.23 6.38
C ARG A 228 -30.47 10.37 7.64
N GLU A 229 -29.60 9.40 7.83
CA GLU A 229 -29.59 8.50 8.98
C GLU A 229 -29.27 9.22 10.28
N ALA A 230 -28.25 10.08 10.28
CA ALA A 230 -27.90 10.90 11.42
C ALA A 230 -29.03 11.86 11.81
N LYS A 231 -29.66 12.51 10.82
CA LYS A 231 -30.84 13.38 11.07
C LYS A 231 -31.98 12.62 11.75
N ARG A 232 -32.23 11.39 11.32
CA ARG A 232 -33.28 10.55 11.91
C ARG A 232 -32.96 10.18 13.36
N ILE A 233 -31.71 9.83 13.66
CA ILE A 233 -31.27 9.47 15.01
C ILE A 233 -31.28 10.71 15.92
N PHE A 234 -30.77 11.85 15.44
CA PHE A 234 -30.80 13.12 16.20
C PHE A 234 -32.22 13.61 16.45
N GLY A 235 -33.11 13.46 15.46
CA GLY A 235 -34.53 13.75 15.63
C GLY A 235 -35.19 12.90 16.72
N ALA A 236 -34.93 11.60 16.74
CA ALA A 236 -35.41 10.71 17.79
C ALA A 236 -34.85 11.09 19.19
N PHE A 237 -33.58 11.43 19.27
CA PHE A 237 -32.95 11.94 20.51
C PHE A 237 -33.63 13.24 20.99
N ASN A 238 -33.82 14.20 20.08
CA ASN A 238 -34.48 15.46 20.43
C ASN A 238 -35.93 15.28 20.87
N GLN A 239 -36.67 14.32 20.29
CA GLN A 239 -38.00 13.97 20.78
C GLN A 239 -37.95 13.41 22.21
N LEU A 240 -36.98 12.56 22.53
CA LEU A 240 -36.78 12.02 23.88
C LEU A 240 -36.45 13.12 24.88
N VAL A 241 -35.56 14.06 24.53
CA VAL A 241 -35.22 15.23 25.35
C VAL A 241 -36.47 16.09 25.58
N GLY A 242 -37.28 16.30 24.55
CA GLY A 242 -38.55 17.05 24.65
C GLY A 242 -39.54 16.42 25.63
N ALA A 243 -39.75 15.11 25.50
CA ALA A 243 -40.66 14.37 26.39
C ALA A 243 -40.20 14.38 27.87
N GLU A 244 -38.86 14.25 28.08
CA GLU A 244 -38.33 14.29 29.45
C GLU A 244 -38.47 15.67 30.11
N LYS A 245 -38.21 16.77 29.36
CA LYS A 245 -38.43 18.14 29.85
C LYS A 245 -39.91 18.41 30.17
N GLU A 246 -40.81 17.87 29.35
CA GLU A 246 -42.26 17.99 29.63
C GLU A 246 -42.64 17.21 30.90
N ARG A 247 -42.08 16.01 31.09
CA ARG A 247 -42.26 15.23 32.33
C ARG A 247 -41.75 15.95 33.56
N GLU A 248 -40.53 16.51 33.50
CA GLU A 248 -39.97 17.33 34.61
C GLU A 248 -40.88 18.53 34.95
N GLY A 249 -41.38 19.24 33.93
CA GLY A 249 -42.30 20.34 34.09
C GLY A 249 -43.62 19.95 34.77
N LEU A 250 -44.16 18.76 34.41
CA LEU A 250 -45.35 18.21 35.05
C LEU A 250 -45.10 17.84 36.51
N VAL A 251 -43.97 17.18 36.82
CA VAL A 251 -43.60 16.83 38.21
C VAL A 251 -43.44 18.08 39.07
N ASP A 252 -42.82 19.14 38.56
CA ASP A 252 -42.66 20.41 39.29
C ASP A 252 -44.00 21.09 39.58
N ARG A 253 -44.94 21.05 38.60
CA ARG A 253 -46.32 21.56 38.82
C ARG A 253 -47.06 20.74 39.88
N LEU A 254 -47.04 19.41 39.79
CA LEU A 254 -47.68 18.54 40.76
C LEU A 254 -47.13 18.74 42.17
N THR A 255 -45.80 18.90 42.29
CA THR A 255 -45.13 19.19 43.59
C THR A 255 -45.58 20.54 44.16
N LYS A 256 -45.74 21.57 43.34
CA LYS A 256 -46.26 22.88 43.78
C LYS A 256 -47.72 22.80 44.21
N GLU A 257 -48.57 22.10 43.44
CA GLU A 257 -49.97 21.90 43.79
C GLU A 257 -50.13 21.14 45.09
N GLU A 258 -49.34 20.07 45.30
CA GLU A 258 -49.36 19.31 46.54
C GLU A 258 -48.94 20.15 47.78
N ARG A 259 -47.92 21.00 47.62
CA ARG A 259 -47.50 21.94 48.65
C ARG A 259 -48.59 22.93 48.97
N LEU A 260 -49.26 23.50 47.95
CA LEU A 260 -50.37 24.41 48.15
C LEU A 260 -51.59 23.75 48.86
N ALA A 261 -51.91 22.54 48.44
CA ALA A 261 -52.98 21.75 49.07
C ALA A 261 -52.63 21.40 50.54
N SER A 262 -51.38 21.08 50.84
CA SER A 262 -50.92 20.83 52.20
C SER A 262 -50.97 22.09 53.09
N LEU A 263 -50.54 23.22 52.55
CA LEU A 263 -50.65 24.51 53.23
C LEU A 263 -52.13 24.87 53.49
N GLY A 264 -53.00 24.64 52.51
CA GLY A 264 -54.46 24.90 52.68
C GLY A 264 -55.09 24.02 53.78
N ARG A 265 -54.68 22.74 53.84
CA ARG A 265 -55.13 21.84 54.95
C ARG A 265 -54.69 22.29 56.33
N ILE A 266 -53.39 22.68 56.43
CA ILE A 266 -52.84 23.20 57.71
C ILE A 266 -53.53 24.50 58.10
N ALA A 267 -53.70 25.43 57.15
CA ALA A 267 -54.40 26.67 57.41
C ALA A 267 -55.85 26.47 57.86
N SER A 268 -56.59 25.53 57.25
CA SER A 268 -57.92 25.15 57.61
C SER A 268 -58.00 24.52 59.05
N SER A 269 -57.04 23.63 59.36
CA SER A 269 -56.90 22.98 60.65
C SER A 269 -56.60 24.06 61.74
N MET A 270 -55.68 24.96 61.47
CA MET A 270 -55.36 26.06 62.38
C MET A 270 -56.55 27.03 62.59
N ALA A 271 -57.27 27.35 61.51
CA ALA A 271 -58.48 28.15 61.59
C ALA A 271 -59.55 27.51 62.52
N HIS A 272 -59.74 26.17 62.32
CA HIS A 272 -60.66 25.41 63.22
C HIS A 272 -60.15 25.38 64.67
N GLU A 273 -58.87 25.21 64.95
CA GLU A 273 -58.30 25.16 66.26
C GLU A 273 -58.31 26.53 66.93
N ILE A 274 -58.22 27.66 66.18
CA ILE A 274 -58.34 29.00 66.66
C ILE A 274 -59.82 29.37 66.90
N ASN A 275 -60.73 28.99 66.03
CA ASN A 275 -62.16 29.30 66.17
C ASN A 275 -62.83 28.55 67.32
N ASN A 276 -62.37 27.32 67.62
CA ASN A 276 -62.95 26.54 68.74
C ASN A 276 -62.84 27.24 70.14
N PRO A 277 -61.66 27.75 70.59
CA PRO A 277 -61.54 28.44 71.83
C PRO A 277 -62.19 29.85 71.81
N LEU A 278 -62.16 30.50 70.59
CA LEU A 278 -62.83 31.79 70.41
C LEU A 278 -64.36 31.71 70.57
N GLY A 279 -64.95 30.65 69.94
CA GLY A 279 -66.38 30.31 70.07
C GLY A 279 -66.78 29.96 71.52
N GLY A 280 -65.87 29.24 72.24
CA GLY A 280 -66.03 28.94 73.65
C GLY A 280 -65.96 30.16 74.55
N LEU A 281 -65.09 31.08 74.24
CA LEU A 281 -65.02 32.36 75.01
C LEU A 281 -66.20 33.30 74.74
N LEU A 282 -66.74 33.33 73.53
CA LEU A 282 -67.92 34.09 73.18
C LEU A 282 -69.15 33.57 73.94
N ASN A 283 -69.32 32.20 73.94
CA ASN A 283 -70.43 31.55 74.69
C ASN A 283 -70.29 31.67 76.21
N ALA A 284 -69.14 31.96 76.74
CA ALA A 284 -68.94 32.19 78.21
C ALA A 284 -69.09 33.63 78.61
N ALA A 285 -69.20 34.58 77.66
CA ALA A 285 -69.36 36.02 77.89
C ALA A 285 -70.81 36.53 77.79
N ASP A 286 -71.73 35.66 77.29
CA ASP A 286 -73.21 35.83 77.36
C ASP A 286 -73.76 35.16 78.65
#